data_ed370f8f6ce593b77fdbb83ae0995ecb
#
_entry.id   ed370f8f6ce593b77fdbb83ae0995ecb
#
_cell.length_a   1.000
_cell.length_b   1.000
_cell.length_c   1.000
_cell.angle_alpha   90.00
_cell.angle_beta   90.00
_cell.angle_gamma   90.00
#
_symmetry.space_group_name_H-M   'P 1'
#
loop_
_entity.id
_entity.type
_entity.pdbx_description
1 polymer ?
#
loop_
_entity_poly.entity_id
_entity_poly.type
_entity_poly.pdbx_seq_one_letter_code
_entity_poly.pdbx_strand_id
1 'polypeptide(L)'
;MDELAITDAETHIVANPWKPWVFVRLHTNEGVTGLAEATAHGKPETVAAAVEEMSDFFVGENPFDTERLWLEMYRDEWFSKNVVNTTVCSAVDMACWDIKGKLLERPVYELLGGSVHGDELRAYANGWYTDTTDDPATWGEAAQRVVDDGYDAMKFDPFGTSW
;
A
#
# COMPACT_ATOMS: atom_id res chain seq x y z
N MET A 1 -21.81 13.60 21.29
CA MET A 1 -21.19 12.63 20.37
C MET A 1 -19.71 12.78 20.63
N ASP A 2 -19.05 11.71 20.94
CA ASP A 2 -17.59 11.74 21.06
C ASP A 2 -17.02 12.06 19.68
N GLU A 3 -15.90 12.79 19.64
CA GLU A 3 -15.22 13.13 18.40
C GLU A 3 -14.72 11.84 17.72
N LEU A 4 -14.77 11.80 16.38
CA LEU A 4 -14.28 10.66 15.63
C LEU A 4 -12.79 10.41 15.95
N ALA A 5 -12.46 9.20 16.33
CA ALA A 5 -11.10 8.83 16.71
C ALA A 5 -10.73 7.41 16.25
N ILE A 6 -9.47 7.20 15.91
CA ILE A 6 -8.87 5.89 15.72
C ILE A 6 -8.79 5.19 17.08
N THR A 7 -9.27 3.97 17.18
CA THR A 7 -9.31 3.23 18.46
C THR A 7 -8.28 2.12 18.54
N ASP A 8 -7.86 1.58 17.40
CA ASP A 8 -6.93 0.45 17.33
C ASP A 8 -6.33 0.30 15.94
N ALA A 9 -5.20 -0.40 15.84
CA ALA A 9 -4.55 -0.81 14.62
C ALA A 9 -4.28 -2.32 14.63
N GLU A 10 -4.71 -3.00 13.59
CA GLU A 10 -4.54 -4.44 13.41
C GLU A 10 -3.64 -4.69 12.19
N THR A 11 -2.65 -5.58 12.32
CA THR A 11 -1.77 -5.97 11.22
C THR A 11 -2.03 -7.41 10.78
N HIS A 12 -2.02 -7.62 9.46
CA HIS A 12 -2.18 -8.94 8.85
C HIS A 12 -1.04 -9.22 7.88
N ILE A 13 -0.27 -10.28 8.15
CA ILE A 13 0.77 -10.76 7.23
C ILE A 13 0.18 -11.87 6.37
N VAL A 14 0.12 -11.63 5.07
CA VAL A 14 -0.43 -12.58 4.09
C VAL A 14 0.70 -13.19 3.29
N ALA A 15 0.82 -14.51 3.33
CA ALA A 15 1.84 -15.24 2.59
C ALA A 15 1.64 -15.12 1.07
N ASN A 16 2.74 -14.93 0.36
CA ASN A 16 2.79 -14.90 -1.09
C ASN A 16 4.07 -15.60 -1.54
N PRO A 17 4.07 -16.39 -2.63
CA PRO A 17 5.26 -17.10 -3.11
C PRO A 17 6.47 -16.19 -3.40
N TRP A 18 6.22 -14.94 -3.76
CA TRP A 18 7.28 -13.98 -4.06
C TRP A 18 7.72 -13.17 -2.82
N LYS A 19 6.77 -12.56 -2.11
CA LYS A 19 7.01 -11.82 -0.87
C LYS A 19 5.74 -11.79 -0.02
N PRO A 20 5.82 -11.89 1.30
CA PRO A 20 4.66 -11.68 2.15
C PRO A 20 4.19 -10.22 2.06
N TRP A 21 2.88 -10.03 2.04
CA TRP A 21 2.24 -8.72 2.15
C TRP A 21 1.90 -8.43 3.60
N VAL A 22 1.98 -7.16 3.98
CA VAL A 22 1.52 -6.66 5.26
C VAL A 22 0.38 -5.70 5.03
N PHE A 23 -0.75 -5.95 5.66
CA PHE A 23 -1.89 -5.03 5.65
C PHE A 23 -2.09 -4.44 7.04
N VAL A 24 -2.46 -3.18 7.09
CA VAL A 24 -2.84 -2.47 8.32
C VAL A 24 -4.30 -2.09 8.22
N ARG A 25 -5.07 -2.42 9.27
CA ARG A 25 -6.44 -1.99 9.43
C ARG A 25 -6.54 -1.09 10.64
N LEU A 26 -6.99 0.15 10.42
CA LEU A 26 -7.34 1.07 11.50
C LEU A 26 -8.81 0.93 11.84
N HIS A 27 -9.13 0.91 13.12
CA HIS A 27 -10.49 0.89 13.64
C HIS A 27 -10.85 2.27 14.19
N THR A 28 -12.14 2.63 14.15
CA THR A 28 -12.63 3.89 14.72
C THR A 28 -13.74 3.65 15.73
N ASN A 29 -13.96 4.62 16.62
CA ASN A 29 -15.07 4.60 17.60
C ASN A 29 -16.46 4.64 16.94
N GLU A 30 -16.56 4.97 15.65
CA GLU A 30 -17.82 4.93 14.89
C GLU A 30 -18.00 3.61 14.09
N GLY A 31 -17.09 2.64 14.24
CA GLY A 31 -17.16 1.33 13.59
C GLY A 31 -16.74 1.32 12.13
N VAL A 32 -16.35 2.46 11.57
CA VAL A 32 -15.73 2.52 10.24
C VAL A 32 -14.26 2.11 10.36
N THR A 33 -13.78 1.32 9.41
CA THR A 33 -12.38 0.90 9.37
C THR A 33 -11.70 1.36 8.10
N GLY A 34 -10.40 1.68 8.20
CA GLY A 34 -9.53 1.93 7.06
C GLY A 34 -8.55 0.80 6.83
N LEU A 35 -8.26 0.49 5.57
CA LEU A 35 -7.33 -0.56 5.19
C LEU A 35 -6.23 0.02 4.29
N ALA A 36 -4.99 -0.41 4.56
CA ALA A 36 -3.83 -0.06 3.74
C ALA A 36 -2.84 -1.22 3.63
N GLU A 37 -2.02 -1.20 2.59
CA GLU A 37 -0.86 -2.08 2.47
C GLU A 37 0.40 -1.40 3.05
N ALA A 38 1.13 -2.12 3.91
CA ALA A 38 2.35 -1.69 4.59
C ALA A 38 3.54 -2.60 4.25
N THR A 39 3.67 -3.03 3.00
CA THR A 39 4.69 -4.00 2.61
C THR A 39 6.05 -3.35 2.42
N ALA A 40 7.01 -3.63 3.31
CA ALA A 40 8.43 -3.45 3.05
C ALA A 40 9.06 -4.80 2.70
N HIS A 41 9.69 -4.89 1.52
CA HIS A 41 10.22 -6.15 1.00
C HIS A 41 11.16 -6.86 1.99
N GLY A 42 10.84 -8.12 2.32
CA GLY A 42 11.64 -8.98 3.20
C GLY A 42 11.60 -8.62 4.70
N LYS A 43 10.67 -7.75 5.14
CA LYS A 43 10.60 -7.27 6.53
C LYS A 43 9.17 -7.26 7.12
N PRO A 44 8.35 -8.29 6.89
CA PRO A 44 6.94 -8.24 7.31
C PRO A 44 6.77 -8.11 8.82
N GLU A 45 7.48 -8.91 9.60
CA GLU A 45 7.41 -8.88 11.07
C GLU A 45 7.95 -7.55 11.65
N THR A 46 9.00 -7.01 11.03
CA THR A 46 9.56 -5.72 11.45
C THR A 46 8.57 -4.59 11.24
N VAL A 47 7.84 -4.60 10.12
CA VAL A 47 6.80 -3.59 9.84
C VAL A 47 5.63 -3.76 10.81
N ALA A 48 5.18 -4.99 11.05
CA ALA A 48 4.10 -5.25 12.01
C ALA A 48 4.45 -4.73 13.41
N ALA A 49 5.67 -5.02 13.89
CA ALA A 49 6.15 -4.49 15.17
C ALA A 49 6.23 -2.96 15.18
N ALA A 50 6.69 -2.35 14.08
CA ALA A 50 6.76 -0.89 13.97
C ALA A 50 5.38 -0.22 13.98
N VAL A 51 4.35 -0.85 13.41
CA VAL A 51 2.96 -0.35 13.52
C VAL A 51 2.52 -0.31 14.99
N GLU A 52 2.82 -1.35 15.75
CA GLU A 52 2.52 -1.42 17.18
C GLU A 52 3.28 -0.35 17.98
N GLU A 53 4.60 -0.23 17.76
CA GLU A 53 5.46 0.76 18.43
C GLU A 53 5.04 2.21 18.12
N MET A 54 4.58 2.48 16.90
CA MET A 54 4.14 3.81 16.46
C MET A 54 2.67 4.10 16.76
N SER A 55 1.93 3.17 17.38
CA SER A 55 0.48 3.33 17.60
C SER A 55 0.12 4.54 18.47
N ASP A 56 0.99 4.93 19.40
CA ASP A 56 0.79 6.09 20.28
C ASP A 56 0.66 7.41 19.51
N PHE A 57 1.13 7.48 18.24
CA PHE A 57 1.01 8.69 17.41
C PHE A 57 -0.37 8.85 16.78
N PHE A 58 -1.11 7.77 16.58
CA PHE A 58 -2.36 7.83 15.81
C PHE A 58 -3.57 7.23 16.52
N VAL A 59 -3.39 6.37 17.52
CA VAL A 59 -4.51 5.88 18.34
C VAL A 59 -5.00 7.01 19.27
N GLY A 60 -6.30 7.25 19.25
CA GLY A 60 -6.94 8.39 19.92
C GLY A 60 -7.12 9.61 19.04
N GLU A 61 -6.49 9.66 17.87
CA GLU A 61 -6.47 10.80 16.98
C GLU A 61 -7.57 10.74 15.91
N ASN A 62 -7.95 11.91 15.39
CA ASN A 62 -8.95 12.01 14.33
C ASN A 62 -8.34 11.62 12.98
N PRO A 63 -8.88 10.61 12.25
CA PRO A 63 -8.36 10.20 10.95
C PRO A 63 -8.51 11.26 9.86
N PHE A 64 -9.23 12.36 10.10
CA PHE A 64 -9.27 13.48 9.16
C PHE A 64 -8.04 14.38 9.22
N ASP A 65 -7.24 14.30 10.27
CA ASP A 65 -6.04 15.13 10.47
C ASP A 65 -4.78 14.51 9.83
N THR A 66 -4.89 13.97 8.61
CA THR A 66 -3.82 13.21 7.94
C THR A 66 -2.49 13.95 7.88
N GLU A 67 -2.48 15.24 7.54
CA GLU A 67 -1.24 16.04 7.47
C GLU A 67 -0.56 16.16 8.83
N ARG A 68 -1.33 16.38 9.90
CA ARG A 68 -0.80 16.45 11.26
C ARG A 68 -0.22 15.10 11.69
N LEU A 69 -0.98 14.03 11.54
CA LEU A 69 -0.56 12.67 11.88
C LEU A 69 0.71 12.26 11.14
N TRP A 70 0.75 12.53 9.83
CA TRP A 70 1.94 12.24 9.02
C TRP A 70 3.16 13.03 9.51
N LEU A 71 3.00 14.33 9.80
CA LEU A 71 4.09 15.16 10.29
C LEU A 71 4.59 14.73 11.67
N GLU A 72 3.72 14.35 12.57
CA GLU A 72 4.06 13.87 13.90
C GLU A 72 4.86 12.56 13.81
N MET A 73 4.34 11.55 13.15
CA MET A 73 5.04 10.28 12.92
C MET A 73 6.37 10.44 12.19
N TYR A 74 6.46 11.36 11.23
CA TYR A 74 7.68 11.57 10.44
C TYR A 74 8.75 12.37 11.17
N ARG A 75 8.38 13.30 12.06
CA ARG A 75 9.32 14.24 12.68
C ARG A 75 9.78 13.87 14.08
N ASP A 76 9.00 13.11 14.81
CA ASP A 76 9.21 12.91 16.25
C ASP A 76 10.52 12.15 16.55
N GLU A 77 10.94 11.25 15.69
CA GLU A 77 12.18 10.53 15.86
C GLU A 77 13.33 11.10 15.01
N TRP A 78 14.33 11.67 15.64
CA TRP A 78 15.49 12.29 14.99
C TRP A 78 16.26 11.38 14.03
N PHE A 79 16.26 10.05 14.26
CA PHE A 79 17.04 9.06 13.49
C PHE A 79 16.20 8.02 12.79
N SER A 80 14.88 8.12 12.86
CA SER A 80 13.97 7.06 12.41
C SER A 80 13.58 7.09 10.94
N LYS A 81 14.11 8.03 10.15
CA LYS A 81 13.81 8.14 8.72
C LYS A 81 14.41 6.97 7.93
N ASN A 82 13.76 5.84 8.03
CA ASN A 82 14.14 4.60 7.36
C ASN A 82 12.93 4.01 6.63
N VAL A 83 13.17 2.97 5.83
CA VAL A 83 12.13 2.34 5.01
C VAL A 83 10.97 1.78 5.84
N VAL A 84 11.23 1.27 7.04
CA VAL A 84 10.19 0.66 7.89
C VAL A 84 9.24 1.74 8.41
N ASN A 85 9.78 2.77 9.06
CA ASN A 85 8.97 3.84 9.66
C ASN A 85 8.19 4.63 8.59
N THR A 86 8.82 4.92 7.44
CA THR A 86 8.09 5.60 6.34
C THR A 86 7.02 4.71 5.72
N THR A 87 7.19 3.39 5.74
CA THR A 87 6.13 2.45 5.33
C THR A 87 4.95 2.52 6.29
N VAL A 88 5.18 2.59 7.61
CA VAL A 88 4.10 2.76 8.61
C VAL A 88 3.39 4.10 8.41
N CYS A 89 4.14 5.21 8.28
CA CYS A 89 3.54 6.52 8.00
C CYS A 89 2.62 6.48 6.77
N SER A 90 3.09 5.87 5.68
CA SER A 90 2.30 5.74 4.44
C SER A 90 1.04 4.88 4.65
N ALA A 91 1.16 3.78 5.40
CA ALA A 91 0.03 2.90 5.65
C ALA A 91 -1.05 3.57 6.52
N VAL A 92 -0.64 4.28 7.57
CA VAL A 92 -1.59 5.04 8.41
C VAL A 92 -2.28 6.13 7.59
N ASP A 93 -1.53 6.89 6.78
CA ASP A 93 -2.10 7.91 5.89
C ASP A 93 -3.12 7.32 4.91
N MET A 94 -2.76 6.25 4.20
CA MET A 94 -3.67 5.58 3.27
C MET A 94 -4.92 5.04 3.95
N ALA A 95 -4.78 4.44 5.15
CA ALA A 95 -5.92 3.93 5.91
C ALA A 95 -6.84 5.07 6.39
N CYS A 96 -6.28 6.22 6.78
CA CYS A 96 -7.05 7.42 7.09
C CYS A 96 -7.82 7.95 5.86
N TRP A 97 -7.19 7.96 4.67
CA TRP A 97 -7.89 8.32 3.44
C TRP A 97 -9.01 7.33 3.09
N ASP A 98 -8.84 6.04 3.34
CA ASP A 98 -9.88 5.03 3.15
C ASP A 98 -11.07 5.26 4.10
N ILE A 99 -10.79 5.62 5.39
CA ILE A 99 -11.84 6.03 6.35
C ILE A 99 -12.59 7.27 5.83
N LYS A 100 -11.86 8.30 5.39
CA LYS A 100 -12.48 9.52 4.82
C LYS A 100 -13.37 9.21 3.64
N GLY A 101 -12.88 8.41 2.70
CA GLY A 101 -13.64 7.99 1.53
C GLY A 101 -14.94 7.29 1.89
N LYS A 102 -14.90 6.39 2.86
CA LYS A 102 -16.07 5.65 3.36
C LYS A 102 -17.06 6.56 4.06
N LEU A 103 -16.61 7.43 4.95
CA LEU A 103 -17.48 8.36 5.69
C LEU A 103 -18.11 9.42 4.79
N LEU A 104 -17.40 9.86 3.76
CA LEU A 104 -17.90 10.86 2.79
C LEU A 104 -18.66 10.21 1.62
N GLU A 105 -18.70 8.88 1.56
CA GLU A 105 -19.28 8.13 0.45
C GLU A 105 -18.71 8.53 -0.92
N ARG A 106 -17.38 8.75 -0.95
CA ARG A 106 -16.63 9.14 -2.14
C ARG A 106 -15.36 8.29 -2.30
N PRO A 107 -15.02 7.88 -3.52
CA PRO A 107 -13.75 7.25 -3.78
C PRO A 107 -12.60 8.24 -3.50
N VAL A 108 -11.49 7.71 -2.97
CA VAL A 108 -10.35 8.54 -2.55
C VAL A 108 -9.80 9.41 -3.68
N TYR A 109 -9.78 8.91 -4.93
CA TYR A 109 -9.29 9.69 -6.06
C TYR A 109 -10.09 11.00 -6.30
N GLU A 110 -11.40 11.01 -6.02
CA GLU A 110 -12.21 12.23 -6.09
C GLU A 110 -11.80 13.24 -5.01
N LEU A 111 -11.51 12.75 -3.80
CA LEU A 111 -11.05 13.60 -2.69
C LEU A 111 -9.66 14.19 -2.94
N LEU A 112 -8.84 13.50 -3.74
CA LEU A 112 -7.50 13.93 -4.15
C LEU A 112 -7.47 14.80 -5.41
N GLY A 113 -8.61 15.23 -5.91
CA GLY A 113 -8.70 16.15 -7.05
C GLY A 113 -9.35 15.57 -8.31
N GLY A 114 -9.82 14.34 -8.25
CA GLY A 114 -10.55 13.69 -9.33
C GLY A 114 -9.66 13.04 -10.39
N SER A 115 -10.29 12.59 -11.46
CA SER A 115 -9.62 11.92 -12.57
C SER A 115 -9.19 12.90 -13.66
N VAL A 116 -8.00 12.70 -14.23
CA VAL A 116 -7.49 13.49 -15.37
C VAL A 116 -7.91 12.87 -16.71
N HIS A 117 -8.09 11.55 -16.74
CA HIS A 117 -8.35 10.79 -17.99
C HIS A 117 -9.67 10.00 -17.96
N GLY A 118 -10.65 10.43 -17.17
CA GLY A 118 -11.85 9.65 -16.90
C GLY A 118 -11.56 8.57 -15.84
N ASP A 119 -12.42 7.56 -15.75
CA ASP A 119 -12.33 6.52 -14.73
C ASP A 119 -11.44 5.33 -15.14
N GLU A 120 -10.70 5.47 -16.24
CA GLU A 120 -9.87 4.41 -16.79
C GLU A 120 -8.38 4.75 -16.67
N LEU A 121 -7.58 3.77 -16.22
CA LEU A 121 -6.13 3.82 -16.23
C LEU A 121 -5.59 2.73 -17.15
N ARG A 122 -4.62 3.09 -18.02
CA ARG A 122 -3.93 2.10 -18.83
C ARG A 122 -3.11 1.16 -17.94
N ALA A 123 -3.45 -0.13 -17.97
CA ALA A 123 -2.70 -1.17 -17.29
C ALA A 123 -1.55 -1.70 -18.16
N TYR A 124 -0.48 -2.16 -17.52
CA TYR A 124 0.55 -2.96 -18.17
C TYR A 124 0.74 -4.29 -17.43
N ALA A 125 1.05 -5.35 -18.17
CA ALA A 125 1.41 -6.62 -17.57
C ALA A 125 2.84 -6.59 -17.04
N ASN A 126 3.04 -7.13 -15.82
CA ASN A 126 4.35 -7.31 -15.20
C ASN A 126 4.47 -8.73 -14.64
N GLY A 127 5.70 -9.27 -14.53
CA GLY A 127 5.92 -10.62 -14.01
C GLY A 127 5.57 -11.75 -14.98
N TRP A 128 5.12 -11.46 -16.18
CA TRP A 128 4.73 -12.43 -17.21
C TRP A 128 5.92 -13.30 -17.71
N TYR A 129 7.13 -12.87 -17.40
CA TYR A 129 8.39 -13.49 -17.84
C TYR A 129 9.03 -14.40 -16.77
N THR A 130 8.35 -14.66 -15.65
CA THR A 130 8.93 -15.44 -14.54
C THR A 130 9.26 -16.89 -14.91
N ASP A 131 8.55 -17.47 -15.88
CA ASP A 131 8.73 -18.84 -16.37
C ASP A 131 9.55 -18.92 -17.66
N THR A 132 10.16 -17.82 -18.10
CA THR A 132 11.03 -17.80 -19.29
C THR A 132 12.42 -18.35 -18.97
N THR A 133 13.13 -18.79 -20.02
CA THR A 133 14.51 -19.29 -19.94
C THR A 133 15.48 -18.36 -20.68
N ASP A 134 16.74 -18.76 -20.79
CA ASP A 134 17.74 -18.04 -21.61
C ASP A 134 17.45 -18.13 -23.12
N ASP A 135 16.51 -18.98 -23.56
CA ASP A 135 16.06 -19.04 -24.94
C ASP A 135 15.10 -17.87 -25.24
N PRO A 136 15.45 -16.95 -26.17
CA PRO A 136 14.59 -15.84 -26.56
C PRO A 136 13.20 -16.24 -27.06
N ALA A 137 13.05 -17.48 -27.59
CA ALA A 137 11.75 -17.96 -28.05
C ALA A 137 10.73 -18.04 -26.91
N THR A 138 11.16 -18.44 -25.69
CA THR A 138 10.28 -18.52 -24.51
C THR A 138 9.73 -17.16 -24.10
N TRP A 139 10.51 -16.09 -24.28
CA TRP A 139 10.08 -14.71 -24.05
C TRP A 139 9.02 -14.26 -25.07
N GLY A 140 9.24 -14.63 -26.35
CA GLY A 140 8.27 -14.36 -27.41
C GLY A 140 6.92 -15.01 -27.14
N GLU A 141 6.93 -16.29 -26.76
CA GLU A 141 5.71 -17.03 -26.43
C GLU A 141 5.00 -16.46 -25.19
N ALA A 142 5.77 -16.08 -24.16
CA ALA A 142 5.22 -15.46 -22.96
C ALA A 142 4.60 -14.09 -23.26
N ALA A 143 5.27 -13.26 -24.06
CA ALA A 143 4.74 -11.97 -24.49
C ALA A 143 3.47 -12.10 -25.34
N GLN A 144 3.41 -13.14 -26.22
CA GLN A 144 2.21 -13.37 -27.03
C GLN A 144 0.99 -13.68 -26.15
N ARG A 145 1.15 -14.47 -25.07
CA ARG A 145 0.05 -14.73 -24.13
C ARG A 145 -0.49 -13.44 -23.51
N VAL A 146 0.40 -12.50 -23.16
CA VAL A 146 0.00 -11.18 -22.62
C VAL A 146 -0.83 -10.37 -23.63
N VAL A 147 -0.44 -10.41 -24.91
CA VAL A 147 -1.20 -9.76 -26.00
C VAL A 147 -2.55 -10.46 -26.18
N ASP A 148 -2.58 -11.80 -26.14
CA ASP A 148 -3.82 -12.57 -26.28
C ASP A 148 -4.79 -12.32 -25.11
N ASP A 149 -4.27 -12.01 -23.92
CA ASP A 149 -5.02 -11.59 -22.74
C ASP A 149 -5.56 -10.13 -22.83
N GLY A 150 -5.21 -9.41 -23.92
CA GLY A 150 -5.73 -8.09 -24.23
C GLY A 150 -4.90 -6.91 -23.68
N TYR A 151 -3.70 -7.13 -23.14
CA TYR A 151 -2.82 -6.05 -22.74
C TYR A 151 -2.12 -5.42 -23.95
N ASP A 152 -2.05 -4.10 -23.97
CA ASP A 152 -1.33 -3.30 -24.98
C ASP A 152 -0.02 -2.70 -24.47
N ALA A 153 0.35 -3.03 -23.21
CA ALA A 153 1.58 -2.59 -22.57
C ALA A 153 2.16 -3.69 -21.66
N MET A 154 3.48 -3.81 -21.67
CA MET A 154 4.22 -4.79 -20.86
C MET A 154 5.43 -4.13 -20.21
N LYS A 155 5.73 -4.56 -18.99
CA LYS A 155 7.01 -4.29 -18.33
C LYS A 155 7.79 -5.60 -18.19
N PHE A 156 9.09 -5.57 -18.46
CA PHE A 156 9.96 -6.71 -18.23
C PHE A 156 11.39 -6.25 -17.94
N ASP A 157 12.17 -7.14 -17.36
CA ASP A 157 13.57 -6.92 -17.03
C ASP A 157 14.42 -7.98 -17.73
N PRO A 158 14.89 -7.71 -18.96
CA PRO A 158 15.56 -8.72 -19.79
C PRO A 158 16.99 -9.02 -19.34
N PHE A 159 17.56 -8.20 -18.47
CA PHE A 159 18.95 -8.32 -18.02
C PHE A 159 19.02 -8.65 -16.51
N GLY A 160 17.90 -9.08 -15.93
CA GLY A 160 17.85 -9.51 -14.55
C GLY A 160 18.78 -10.69 -14.31
N THR A 161 19.84 -10.49 -13.54
CA THR A 161 20.69 -11.57 -13.06
C THR A 161 20.33 -11.90 -11.63
N SER A 162 20.29 -13.19 -11.30
CA SER A 162 20.30 -13.61 -9.90
C SER A 162 21.65 -13.21 -9.28
N TRP A 163 21.61 -12.46 -8.21
CA TRP A 163 22.77 -12.11 -7.40
C TRP A 163 23.24 -13.34 -6.61
#